data_5581c0b76456e7701fa3fac7bcd1546b
#
_entry.id   5581c0b76456e7701fa3fac7bcd1546b
#
_cell.length_a   1.000
_cell.length_b   1.000
_cell.length_c   1.000
_cell.angle_alpha   90.00
_cell.angle_beta   90.00
_cell.angle_gamma   90.00
#
_symmetry.space_group_name_H-M   'P 1'
#
loop_
_entity.id
_entity.type
_entity.pdbx_description
1 polymer ?
#
loop_
_entity_poly.entity_id
_entity_poly.type
_entity_poly.pdbx_seq_one_letter_code
_entity_poly.pdbx_strand_id
1 'polypeptide(L)'
;MSIIYENENIRIEVEPSEIPWLKIFTQTPYKEMSEVPGSIKFEIYDLLDTIEREMLDYYHPKKINIASFGNYVPHVHWHIMARFEEDSYFPEPMWGTKQREGDLNLPDFEVFCKRVVNAIS
;
A
#
# COMPACT_ATOMS: atom_id res chain seq x y z
N MET A 1 0.23 0.43 15.26
CA MET A 1 0.13 -0.05 13.88
C MET A 1 -1.32 -0.39 13.58
N SER A 2 -1.90 0.21 12.57
CA SER A 2 -3.32 0.06 12.31
C SER A 2 -3.57 -0.95 11.20
N ILE A 3 -4.32 -1.99 11.53
CA ILE A 3 -4.86 -2.92 10.55
C ILE A 3 -6.24 -2.39 10.17
N ILE A 4 -6.48 -2.16 8.88
CA ILE A 4 -7.77 -1.64 8.42
C ILE A 4 -8.69 -2.74 7.90
N TYR A 5 -8.13 -3.89 7.56
CA TYR A 5 -8.89 -5.03 7.05
C TYR A 5 -8.08 -6.30 7.24
N GLU A 6 -8.74 -7.41 7.57
CA GLU A 6 -8.08 -8.71 7.58
C GLU A 6 -9.10 -9.83 7.41
N ASN A 7 -8.62 -10.95 6.90
CA ASN A 7 -9.35 -12.19 6.85
C ASN A 7 -8.39 -13.33 7.18
N GLU A 8 -8.77 -14.56 6.87
CA GLU A 8 -7.92 -15.73 7.20
C GLU A 8 -6.61 -15.76 6.41
N ASN A 9 -6.55 -15.08 5.27
CA ASN A 9 -5.43 -15.15 4.32
C ASN A 9 -4.49 -13.96 4.37
N ILE A 10 -5.03 -12.76 4.55
CA ILE A 10 -4.26 -11.52 4.44
C ILE A 10 -4.70 -10.50 5.50
N ARG A 11 -3.86 -9.49 5.69
CA ARG A 11 -4.24 -8.28 6.42
C ARG A 11 -3.69 -7.06 5.70
N ILE A 12 -4.39 -5.95 5.82
CA ILE A 12 -3.97 -4.66 5.25
C ILE A 12 -3.62 -3.73 6.41
N GLU A 13 -2.39 -3.24 6.41
CA GLU A 13 -1.87 -2.35 7.45
C GLU A 13 -1.54 -0.99 6.87
N VAL A 14 -1.64 0.04 7.72
CA VAL A 14 -1.22 1.39 7.38
C VAL A 14 0.28 1.53 7.60
N GLU A 15 0.98 2.13 6.64
CA GLU A 15 2.35 2.60 6.84
C GLU A 15 2.29 4.10 7.08
N PRO A 16 2.63 4.60 8.28
CA PRO A 16 2.62 6.04 8.55
C PRO A 16 3.60 6.77 7.62
N SER A 17 3.11 7.78 6.92
CA SER A 17 3.91 8.52 5.95
C SER A 17 3.20 9.82 5.60
N GLU A 18 3.91 10.72 4.93
CA GLU A 18 3.30 11.92 4.36
C GLU A 18 2.37 11.59 3.20
N ILE A 19 2.55 10.42 2.56
CA ILE A 19 1.72 9.97 1.45
C ILE A 19 0.77 8.85 1.91
N PRO A 20 -0.33 8.61 1.19
CA PRO A 20 -1.16 7.43 1.42
C PRO A 20 -0.36 6.16 1.09
N TRP A 21 -0.26 5.27 2.07
CA TRP A 21 0.60 4.09 1.97
C TRP A 21 -0.01 2.95 2.75
N LEU A 22 -0.37 1.87 2.06
CA LEU A 22 -0.88 0.66 2.68
C LEU A 22 0.05 -0.51 2.36
N LYS A 23 0.02 -1.51 3.24
CA LYS A 23 0.77 -2.76 3.04
C LYS A 23 -0.18 -3.94 3.16
N ILE A 24 -0.03 -4.92 2.28
CA ILE A 24 -0.79 -6.16 2.32
C ILE A 24 0.16 -7.27 2.74
N PHE A 25 -0.10 -7.87 3.91
CA PHE A 25 0.66 -9.00 4.41
C PHE A 25 -0.13 -10.29 4.22
N THR A 26 0.57 -11.41 4.00
CA THR A 26 -0.05 -12.71 4.19
C THR A 26 -0.15 -12.99 5.69
N GLN A 27 -1.20 -13.69 6.14
CA GLN A 27 -1.31 -14.05 7.56
C GLN A 27 -0.27 -15.11 7.94
N THR A 28 -0.08 -16.11 7.07
CA THR A 28 1.01 -17.05 7.24
C THR A 28 2.31 -16.38 6.82
N PRO A 29 3.39 -16.45 7.62
CA PRO A 29 4.63 -15.72 7.35
C PRO A 29 5.49 -16.39 6.28
N TYR A 30 5.01 -16.46 5.05
CA TYR A 30 5.81 -16.95 3.93
C TYR A 30 7.01 -16.04 3.73
N LYS A 31 8.17 -16.62 3.50
CA LYS A 31 9.39 -15.86 3.26
C LYS A 31 9.46 -15.36 1.82
N GLU A 32 9.09 -16.21 0.87
CA GLU A 32 9.20 -15.89 -0.54
C GLU A 32 7.84 -15.98 -1.25
N MET A 33 7.70 -15.18 -2.29
CA MET A 33 6.45 -15.16 -3.06
C MET A 33 6.12 -16.51 -3.69
N SER A 34 7.13 -17.28 -4.04
CA SER A 34 6.93 -18.62 -4.63
C SER A 34 6.25 -19.60 -3.68
N GLU A 35 6.30 -19.34 -2.37
CA GLU A 35 5.66 -20.20 -1.36
C GLU A 35 4.18 -19.89 -1.17
N VAL A 36 3.72 -18.74 -1.65
CA VAL A 36 2.34 -18.29 -1.43
C VAL A 36 1.39 -19.08 -2.34
N PRO A 37 0.31 -19.67 -1.79
CA PRO A 37 -0.68 -20.36 -2.62
C PRO A 37 -1.26 -19.46 -3.71
N GLY A 38 -1.58 -20.03 -4.88
CA GLY A 38 -2.09 -19.28 -6.02
C GLY A 38 -3.35 -18.48 -5.71
N SER A 39 -4.25 -19.05 -4.90
CA SER A 39 -5.50 -18.36 -4.52
C SER A 39 -5.21 -17.09 -3.71
N ILE A 40 -4.18 -17.12 -2.85
CA ILE A 40 -3.79 -15.96 -2.05
C ILE A 40 -3.07 -14.94 -2.93
N LYS A 41 -2.26 -15.39 -3.89
CA LYS A 41 -1.65 -14.48 -4.87
C LYS A 41 -2.73 -13.70 -5.64
N PHE A 42 -3.78 -14.39 -6.08
CA PHE A 42 -4.92 -13.76 -6.76
C PHE A 42 -5.58 -12.72 -5.86
N GLU A 43 -5.80 -13.09 -4.61
CA GLU A 43 -6.43 -12.18 -3.66
C GLU A 43 -5.58 -10.91 -3.48
N ILE A 44 -4.25 -11.07 -3.37
CA ILE A 44 -3.33 -9.92 -3.26
C ILE A 44 -3.43 -9.03 -4.49
N TYR A 45 -3.43 -9.60 -5.70
CA TYR A 45 -3.53 -8.81 -6.92
C TYR A 45 -4.87 -8.09 -7.03
N ASP A 46 -5.97 -8.73 -6.64
CA ASP A 46 -7.28 -8.08 -6.60
C ASP A 46 -7.31 -6.91 -5.62
N LEU A 47 -6.68 -7.09 -4.45
CA LEU A 47 -6.61 -6.02 -3.45
C LEU A 47 -5.77 -4.85 -3.95
N LEU A 48 -4.62 -5.13 -4.58
CA LEU A 48 -3.80 -4.07 -5.17
C LEU A 48 -4.58 -3.28 -6.22
N ASP A 49 -5.32 -3.97 -7.08
CA ASP A 49 -6.14 -3.32 -8.09
C ASP A 49 -7.23 -2.45 -7.46
N THR A 50 -7.92 -2.97 -6.46
CA THR A 50 -8.98 -2.24 -5.75
C THR A 50 -8.42 -1.00 -5.06
N ILE A 51 -7.32 -1.15 -4.32
CA ILE A 51 -6.69 -0.04 -3.60
C ILE A 51 -6.19 1.02 -4.58
N GLU A 52 -5.56 0.60 -5.68
CA GLU A 52 -5.10 1.53 -6.70
C GLU A 52 -6.25 2.37 -7.25
N ARG A 53 -7.37 1.74 -7.60
CA ARG A 53 -8.54 2.45 -8.12
C ARG A 53 -9.06 3.46 -7.10
N GLU A 54 -9.10 3.10 -5.83
CA GLU A 54 -9.54 4.01 -4.78
C GLU A 54 -8.57 5.17 -4.60
N MET A 55 -7.25 4.91 -4.65
CA MET A 55 -6.25 5.97 -4.59
C MET A 55 -6.37 6.94 -5.76
N LEU A 56 -6.54 6.41 -6.96
CA LEU A 56 -6.66 7.24 -8.17
C LEU A 56 -7.90 8.12 -8.11
N ASP A 57 -9.01 7.56 -7.67
CA ASP A 57 -10.28 8.29 -7.62
C ASP A 57 -10.32 9.33 -6.50
N TYR A 58 -9.78 9.00 -5.33
CA TYR A 58 -9.89 9.85 -4.16
C TYR A 58 -8.80 10.94 -4.10
N TYR A 59 -7.55 10.59 -4.44
CA TYR A 59 -6.42 11.49 -4.28
C TYR A 59 -5.93 12.14 -5.57
N HIS A 60 -6.25 11.58 -6.73
CA HIS A 60 -5.73 12.03 -8.03
C HIS A 60 -4.21 12.17 -8.04
N PRO A 61 -3.47 11.13 -7.63
CA PRO A 61 -2.02 11.21 -7.52
C PRO A 61 -1.34 11.26 -8.88
N LYS A 62 -0.06 11.62 -8.88
CA LYS A 62 0.76 11.60 -10.10
C LYS A 62 1.02 10.17 -10.57
N LYS A 63 1.21 9.25 -9.64
CA LYS A 63 1.55 7.86 -9.95
C LYS A 63 1.23 6.96 -8.76
N ILE A 64 0.91 5.70 -9.03
CA ILE A 64 0.83 4.67 -8.00
C ILE A 64 2.11 3.84 -8.07
N ASN A 65 2.73 3.61 -6.92
CA ASN A 65 3.88 2.71 -6.82
C ASN A 65 3.46 1.44 -6.09
N ILE A 66 3.87 0.31 -6.61
CA ILE A 66 3.62 -1.00 -6.01
C ILE A 66 4.96 -1.71 -5.93
N ALA A 67 5.28 -2.25 -4.75
CA ALA A 67 6.57 -2.89 -4.54
C ALA A 67 6.48 -3.97 -3.47
N SER A 68 7.33 -4.98 -3.58
CA SER A 68 7.47 -6.00 -2.56
C SER A 68 8.95 -6.25 -2.31
N PHE A 69 9.32 -6.24 -1.03
CA PHE A 69 10.69 -6.51 -0.59
C PHE A 69 10.64 -7.59 0.49
N GLY A 70 11.37 -7.44 1.55
CA GLY A 70 11.41 -8.40 2.65
C GLY A 70 12.80 -8.48 3.24
N ASN A 71 13.62 -7.47 2.97
CA ASN A 71 15.00 -7.45 3.44
C ASN A 71 15.08 -7.27 4.96
N TYR A 72 14.19 -6.43 5.52
CA TYR A 72 14.14 -6.21 6.97
C TYR A 72 13.15 -7.15 7.63
N VAL A 73 11.99 -7.37 7.00
CA VAL A 73 10.94 -8.25 7.49
C VAL A 73 10.75 -9.35 6.45
N PRO A 74 11.37 -10.53 6.63
CA PRO A 74 11.31 -11.62 5.64
C PRO A 74 9.98 -12.37 5.70
N HIS A 75 8.91 -11.65 5.50
CA HIS A 75 7.54 -12.09 5.50
C HIS A 75 6.87 -11.40 4.32
N VAL A 76 6.34 -12.14 3.38
CA VAL A 76 5.77 -11.59 2.14
C VAL A 76 4.78 -10.48 2.46
N HIS A 77 5.05 -9.30 1.90
CA HIS A 77 4.13 -8.17 1.98
C HIS A 77 4.33 -7.26 0.76
N TRP A 78 3.25 -6.59 0.40
CA TRP A 78 3.23 -5.70 -0.76
C TRP A 78 2.88 -4.29 -0.31
N HIS A 79 3.67 -3.33 -0.80
CA HIS A 79 3.43 -1.90 -0.58
C HIS A 79 2.63 -1.34 -1.73
N ILE A 80 1.70 -0.45 -1.44
CA ILE A 80 1.03 0.36 -2.45
C ILE A 80 0.98 1.80 -1.96
N MET A 81 1.45 2.72 -2.79
CA MET A 81 1.69 4.10 -2.42
C MET A 81 1.15 5.05 -3.49
N ALA A 82 0.44 6.09 -3.06
CA ALA A 82 0.06 7.18 -3.96
C ALA A 82 1.16 8.22 -3.94
N ARG A 83 1.70 8.57 -5.12
CA ARG A 83 2.84 9.47 -5.23
C ARG A 83 2.42 10.80 -5.86
N PHE A 84 3.05 11.88 -5.38
CA PHE A 84 2.74 13.25 -5.78
C PHE A 84 4.02 13.99 -6.13
N GLU A 85 3.95 14.91 -7.09
CA GLU A 85 5.13 15.69 -7.47
C GLU A 85 5.69 16.49 -6.30
N GLU A 86 4.82 16.86 -5.33
CA GLU A 86 5.19 17.64 -4.16
C GLU A 86 5.64 16.79 -2.98
N ASP A 87 5.61 15.46 -3.07
CA ASP A 87 6.09 14.66 -1.95
C ASP A 87 7.62 14.73 -1.84
N SER A 88 8.12 14.39 -0.66
CA SER A 88 9.53 14.62 -0.31
C SER A 88 10.51 13.87 -1.20
N TYR A 89 10.08 12.81 -1.88
CA TYR A 89 10.99 11.92 -2.60
C TYR A 89 10.80 11.91 -4.12
N PHE A 90 9.63 12.33 -4.61
CA PHE A 90 9.32 12.24 -6.03
C PHE A 90 10.38 12.94 -6.89
N PRO A 91 10.88 12.36 -8.01
CA PRO A 91 10.43 11.12 -8.67
C PRO A 91 11.12 9.86 -8.15
N GLU A 92 11.91 9.95 -7.09
CA GLU A 92 12.56 8.80 -6.47
C GLU A 92 11.52 7.93 -5.74
N PRO A 93 11.78 6.63 -5.58
CA PRO A 93 10.91 5.83 -4.69
C PRO A 93 11.04 6.30 -3.25
N MET A 94 10.09 5.94 -2.41
CA MET A 94 10.10 6.37 -1.00
C MET A 94 11.31 5.84 -0.22
N TRP A 95 12.04 4.89 -0.76
CA TRP A 95 13.29 4.37 -0.19
C TRP A 95 14.54 5.03 -0.78
N GLY A 96 14.36 5.99 -1.67
CA GLY A 96 15.47 6.66 -2.34
C GLY A 96 15.98 7.87 -1.57
N THR A 97 16.53 8.83 -2.31
CA THR A 97 17.09 10.05 -1.74
C THR A 97 16.03 11.14 -1.69
N LYS A 98 15.92 11.79 -0.53
CA LYS A 98 14.98 12.91 -0.35
C LYS A 98 15.31 14.03 -1.33
N GLN A 99 14.28 14.55 -1.99
CA GLN A 99 14.42 15.56 -3.04
C GLN A 99 14.05 16.96 -2.57
N ARG A 100 13.16 17.08 -1.57
CA ARG A 100 12.65 18.37 -1.08
C ARG A 100 11.96 18.18 0.24
N GLU A 101 11.61 19.29 0.90
CA GLU A 101 10.67 19.21 2.01
C GLU A 101 9.28 19.12 1.42
N GLY A 102 8.60 17.99 1.68
CA GLY A 102 7.27 17.77 1.14
C GLY A 102 6.26 18.72 1.74
N ASP A 103 5.29 19.12 0.92
CA ASP A 103 4.22 20.02 1.35
C ASP A 103 2.93 19.54 0.67
N LEU A 104 2.32 18.52 1.27
CA LEU A 104 1.12 17.89 0.75
C LEU A 104 -0.09 18.33 1.55
N ASN A 105 -1.17 18.67 0.84
CA ASN A 105 -2.45 19.01 1.44
C ASN A 105 -3.48 18.02 0.87
N LEU A 106 -3.57 16.86 1.52
CA LEU A 106 -4.34 15.73 1.02
C LEU A 106 -5.69 15.62 1.73
N PRO A 107 -6.71 15.05 1.05
CA PRO A 107 -7.96 14.67 1.70
C PRO A 107 -7.74 13.70 2.86
N ASP A 108 -8.71 13.61 3.75
CA ASP A 108 -8.63 12.82 4.97
C ASP A 108 -8.33 11.35 4.69
N PHE A 109 -7.26 10.86 5.29
CA PHE A 109 -6.80 9.48 5.14
C PHE A 109 -7.77 8.45 5.72
N GLU A 110 -8.47 8.80 6.82
CA GLU A 110 -9.44 7.86 7.42
C GLU A 110 -10.62 7.61 6.48
N VAL A 111 -11.05 8.63 5.74
CA VAL A 111 -12.10 8.47 4.73
C VAL A 111 -11.63 7.54 3.63
N PHE A 112 -10.37 7.70 3.20
CA PHE A 112 -9.78 6.80 2.21
C PHE A 112 -9.80 5.34 2.70
N CYS A 113 -9.39 5.10 3.94
CA CYS A 113 -9.37 3.75 4.50
C CYS A 113 -10.77 3.13 4.51
N LYS A 114 -11.79 3.91 4.86
CA LYS A 114 -13.18 3.44 4.83
C LYS A 114 -13.63 3.09 3.42
N ARG A 115 -13.24 3.90 2.44
CA ARG A 115 -13.55 3.62 1.04
C ARG A 115 -12.93 2.30 0.59
N VAL A 116 -11.69 2.04 0.99
CA VAL A 116 -11.00 0.78 0.66
C VAL A 116 -11.76 -0.41 1.26
N VAL A 117 -12.08 -0.33 2.56
CA VAL A 117 -12.78 -1.42 3.24
C VAL A 117 -14.14 -1.68 2.59
N ASN A 118 -14.88 -0.62 2.26
CA ASN A 118 -16.19 -0.76 1.60
C ASN A 118 -16.05 -1.40 0.21
N ALA A 119 -15.01 -1.09 -0.52
CA ALA A 119 -14.79 -1.63 -1.87
C ALA A 119 -14.42 -3.12 -1.82
N ILE A 120 -13.78 -3.58 -0.74
CA ILE A 120 -13.41 -4.99 -0.56
C ILE A 120 -14.61 -5.82 -0.10
N SER A 121 -15.46 -5.26 0.72
CA SER A 121 -16.58 -5.98 1.37
C SER A 121 -17.73 -6.32 0.42
#